data_6a3d8bdc1c7de8494ed0702262ca33c1
#
_entry.id   6a3d8bdc1c7de8494ed0702262ca33c1
#
_cell.length_a   1.000
_cell.length_b   1.000
_cell.length_c   1.000
_cell.angle_alpha   90.00
_cell.angle_beta   90.00
_cell.angle_gamma   90.00
#
_symmetry.space_group_name_H-M   'P 1'
#
loop_
_entity.id
_entity.type
_entity.pdbx_description
1 polymer ?
#
loop_
_entity_poly.entity_id
_entity_poly.type
_entity_poly.pdbx_seq_one_letter_code
_entity_poly.pdbx_strand_id
1 'polypeptide(L)'
;MADLGAIDAVDVLVRDGRVAEIGEGLNAGGVEVFEAHGRVLMPAFVDAHTHACWAGERLDEWELKLKGATYLELLRAGGGIMSTVRAVREATADELFDGLMARLGWMLRGGTTVVEVKSGYGLTTADELKML
;
A
#
# COMPACT_ATOMS: atom_id res chain seq x y z
N MET A 1 -15.09 -24.20 -2.04
CA MET A 1 -14.09 -23.31 -1.43
C MET A 1 -12.81 -24.14 -1.37
N ALA A 2 -11.68 -23.66 -1.89
CA ALA A 2 -10.44 -24.40 -1.80
C ALA A 2 -10.01 -24.51 -0.32
N ASP A 3 -9.38 -25.62 0.05
CA ASP A 3 -8.76 -25.79 1.35
C ASP A 3 -7.65 -24.73 1.49
N LEU A 4 -7.73 -23.94 2.55
CA LEU A 4 -6.74 -22.89 2.82
C LEU A 4 -5.44 -23.44 3.42
N GLY A 5 -5.42 -24.73 3.79
CA GLY A 5 -4.27 -25.36 4.44
C GLY A 5 -3.94 -24.75 5.79
N ALA A 6 -4.96 -24.27 6.53
CA ALA A 6 -4.76 -23.72 7.86
C ALA A 6 -4.27 -24.81 8.83
N ILE A 7 -3.25 -24.47 9.62
CA ILE A 7 -2.69 -25.33 10.66
C ILE A 7 -2.78 -24.57 11.97
N ASP A 8 -3.36 -25.18 12.98
CA ASP A 8 -3.53 -24.57 14.30
C ASP A 8 -2.37 -24.92 15.25
N ALA A 9 -2.05 -23.99 16.15
CA ALA A 9 -1.15 -24.19 17.30
C ALA A 9 0.24 -24.75 16.93
N VAL A 10 0.85 -24.19 15.88
CA VAL A 10 2.20 -24.58 15.45
C VAL A 10 3.20 -23.46 15.59
N ASP A 11 4.47 -23.82 15.79
CA ASP A 11 5.62 -22.93 15.65
C ASP A 11 6.09 -22.91 14.20
N VAL A 12 6.68 -21.80 13.78
CA VAL A 12 7.32 -21.65 12.46
C VAL A 12 8.75 -21.19 12.65
N LEU A 13 9.70 -22.06 12.29
CA LEU A 13 11.12 -21.72 12.31
C LEU A 13 11.53 -21.11 10.97
N VAL A 14 12.10 -19.91 11.03
CA VAL A 14 12.65 -19.19 9.87
C VAL A 14 14.18 -19.16 9.97
N ARG A 15 14.86 -19.55 8.92
CA ARG A 15 16.32 -19.44 8.77
C ARG A 15 16.65 -18.89 7.38
N ASP A 16 17.59 -17.98 7.33
CA ASP A 16 18.05 -17.36 6.07
C ASP A 16 16.91 -16.83 5.19
N GLY A 17 15.88 -16.21 5.84
CA GLY A 17 14.72 -15.66 5.16
C GLY A 17 13.74 -16.71 4.58
N ARG A 18 13.86 -17.97 4.98
CA ARG A 18 13.01 -19.07 4.51
C ARG A 18 12.36 -19.81 5.68
N VAL A 19 11.16 -20.30 5.47
CA VAL A 19 10.54 -21.25 6.40
C VAL A 19 11.33 -22.55 6.36
N ALA A 20 12.00 -22.86 7.46
CA ALA A 20 12.82 -24.06 7.59
C ALA A 20 12.04 -25.25 8.15
N GLU A 21 11.12 -24.99 9.08
CA GLU A 21 10.34 -26.03 9.76
C GLU A 21 9.01 -25.45 10.25
N ILE A 22 7.97 -26.27 10.26
CA ILE A 22 6.67 -25.98 10.87
C ILE A 22 6.32 -27.18 11.76
N GLY A 23 6.00 -26.94 13.03
CA GLY A 23 5.67 -28.03 13.97
C GLY A 23 5.37 -27.50 15.35
N GLU A 24 5.05 -28.39 16.27
CA GLU A 24 4.80 -28.05 17.67
C GLU A 24 6.08 -28.16 18.50
N GLY A 25 6.34 -27.17 19.37
CA GLY A 25 7.44 -27.20 20.31
C GLY A 25 8.82 -27.19 19.68
N LEU A 26 9.00 -26.46 18.58
CA LEU A 26 10.27 -26.38 17.87
C LEU A 26 11.35 -25.76 18.75
N ASN A 27 12.57 -26.34 18.71
CA ASN A 27 13.70 -25.80 19.43
C ASN A 27 14.22 -24.53 18.74
N ALA A 28 14.11 -23.39 19.41
CA ALA A 28 14.59 -22.11 18.90
C ALA A 28 16.12 -22.09 18.65
N GLY A 29 16.90 -22.96 19.32
CA GLY A 29 18.33 -23.06 19.06
C GLY A 29 19.11 -21.76 19.26
N GLY A 30 18.60 -20.84 20.10
CA GLY A 30 19.21 -19.54 20.38
C GLY A 30 18.87 -18.43 19.38
N VAL A 31 17.92 -18.66 18.44
CA VAL A 31 17.36 -17.60 17.59
C VAL A 31 16.32 -16.76 18.36
N GLU A 32 16.08 -15.56 17.90
CA GLU A 32 15.02 -14.70 18.43
C GLU A 32 13.66 -15.38 18.30
N VAL A 33 12.86 -15.34 19.38
CA VAL A 33 11.51 -15.91 19.41
C VAL A 33 10.49 -14.77 19.41
N PHE A 34 9.55 -14.84 18.51
CA PHE A 34 8.42 -13.93 18.42
C PHE A 34 7.13 -14.64 18.79
N GLU A 35 6.54 -14.26 19.92
CA GLU A 35 5.29 -14.83 20.40
C GLU A 35 4.08 -14.26 19.61
N ALA A 36 3.39 -15.11 18.88
CA ALA A 36 2.25 -14.71 18.07
C ALA A 36 0.98 -14.43 18.87
N HIS A 37 0.86 -14.95 20.13
CA HIS A 37 -0.29 -14.74 21.00
C HIS A 37 -1.66 -15.00 20.35
N GLY A 38 -1.79 -16.11 19.63
CA GLY A 38 -3.01 -16.48 18.93
C GLY A 38 -3.29 -15.69 17.64
N ARG A 39 -2.32 -14.93 17.15
CA ARG A 39 -2.44 -14.26 15.84
C ARG A 39 -2.23 -15.27 14.72
N VAL A 40 -2.78 -14.94 13.56
CA VAL A 40 -2.60 -15.71 12.33
C VAL A 40 -1.30 -15.29 11.65
N LEU A 41 -0.46 -16.29 11.31
CA LEU A 41 0.66 -16.11 10.39
C LEU A 41 0.21 -16.55 9.01
N MET A 42 0.39 -15.69 8.02
CA MET A 42 0.02 -15.96 6.62
C MET A 42 1.01 -15.27 5.68
N PRO A 43 1.10 -15.71 4.41
CA PRO A 43 1.83 -14.95 3.40
C PRO A 43 1.30 -13.52 3.32
N ALA A 44 2.21 -12.57 3.22
CA ALA A 44 1.84 -11.17 3.08
C ALA A 44 1.10 -10.89 1.76
N PHE A 45 0.34 -9.81 1.72
CA PHE A 45 -0.35 -9.39 0.51
C PHE A 45 0.63 -8.82 -0.53
N VAL A 46 0.31 -9.11 -1.78
CA VAL A 46 0.94 -8.51 -2.96
C VAL A 46 -0.10 -7.65 -3.66
N ASP A 47 0.14 -6.34 -3.74
CA ASP A 47 -0.70 -5.43 -4.50
C ASP A 47 -0.05 -5.16 -5.85
N ALA A 48 -0.58 -5.79 -6.89
CA ALA A 48 -0.02 -5.77 -8.23
C ALA A 48 -0.46 -4.53 -9.05
N HIS A 49 -1.22 -3.59 -8.48
CA HIS A 49 -1.65 -2.40 -9.20
C HIS A 49 -2.03 -1.27 -8.25
N THR A 50 -1.10 -0.34 -8.04
CA THR A 50 -1.41 0.90 -7.32
C THR A 50 -0.92 2.12 -8.07
N HIS A 51 -1.52 3.26 -7.77
CA HIS A 51 -1.02 4.59 -8.08
C HIS A 51 -0.67 5.30 -6.78
N ALA A 52 0.19 4.70 -5.96
CA ALA A 52 0.51 5.19 -4.62
C ALA A 52 1.35 6.49 -4.62
N CYS A 53 2.02 6.82 -5.75
CA CYS A 53 2.74 8.08 -5.91
C CYS A 53 1.80 9.16 -6.45
N TRP A 54 1.45 10.14 -5.62
CA TRP A 54 0.63 11.30 -5.98
C TRP A 54 0.77 12.42 -4.96
N ALA A 55 0.38 13.63 -5.34
CA ALA A 55 0.32 14.81 -4.48
C ALA A 55 -1.07 15.44 -4.51
N GLY A 56 -1.34 16.32 -3.56
CA GLY A 56 -2.63 16.97 -3.35
C GLY A 56 -3.66 16.04 -2.71
N GLU A 57 -4.72 16.63 -2.22
CA GLU A 57 -5.85 15.92 -1.63
C GLU A 57 -7.14 16.30 -2.34
N ARG A 58 -8.12 15.40 -2.28
CA ARG A 58 -9.43 15.59 -2.88
C ARG A 58 -10.55 15.39 -1.86
N LEU A 59 -10.27 15.66 -0.58
CA LEU A 59 -11.25 15.52 0.51
C LEU A 59 -12.41 16.48 0.33
N ASP A 60 -12.15 17.70 -0.14
CA ASP A 60 -13.20 18.70 -0.44
C ASP A 60 -14.16 18.19 -1.51
N GLU A 61 -13.66 17.49 -2.53
CA GLU A 61 -14.52 16.87 -3.55
C GLU A 61 -15.37 15.75 -2.94
N TRP A 62 -14.82 14.98 -2.00
CA TRP A 62 -15.56 13.95 -1.29
C TRP A 62 -16.67 14.58 -0.45
N GLU A 63 -16.39 15.65 0.26
CA GLU A 63 -17.39 16.40 1.04
C GLU A 63 -18.51 16.93 0.15
N LEU A 64 -18.17 17.52 -1.00
CA LEU A 64 -19.15 18.00 -1.97
C LEU A 64 -20.05 16.86 -2.49
N LYS A 65 -19.48 15.67 -2.76
CA LYS A 65 -20.24 14.48 -3.14
C LYS A 65 -21.21 14.05 -2.06
N LEU A 66 -20.79 14.06 -0.79
CA LEU A 66 -21.67 13.73 0.34
C LEU A 66 -22.83 14.74 0.46
N LYS A 67 -22.62 15.99 0.05
CA LYS A 67 -23.66 17.04 -0.03
C LYS A 67 -24.53 16.96 -1.28
N GLY A 68 -24.31 15.96 -2.15
CA GLY A 68 -25.12 15.70 -3.34
C GLY A 68 -24.61 16.32 -4.65
N ALA A 69 -23.38 16.85 -4.67
CA ALA A 69 -22.81 17.35 -5.90
C ALA A 69 -22.62 16.24 -6.93
N THR A 70 -23.01 16.52 -8.16
CA THR A 70 -22.82 15.59 -9.30
C THR A 70 -21.37 15.60 -9.76
N TYR A 71 -20.96 14.53 -10.46
CA TYR A 71 -19.62 14.44 -11.04
C TYR A 71 -19.31 15.58 -12.01
N LEU A 72 -20.32 16.02 -12.79
CA LEU A 72 -20.15 17.12 -13.73
C LEU A 72 -19.94 18.47 -13.02
N GLU A 73 -20.59 18.70 -11.90
CA GLU A 73 -20.39 19.91 -11.09
C GLU A 73 -18.97 19.94 -10.50
N LEU A 74 -18.47 18.82 -9.99
CA LEU A 74 -17.09 18.70 -9.52
C LEU A 74 -16.08 18.98 -10.64
N LEU A 75 -16.28 18.41 -11.83
CA LEU A 75 -15.40 18.67 -12.97
C LEU A 75 -15.40 20.15 -13.38
N ARG A 76 -16.58 20.79 -13.43
CA ARG A 76 -16.69 22.23 -13.76
C ARG A 76 -16.03 23.13 -12.72
N ALA A 77 -16.00 22.69 -11.46
CA ALA A 77 -15.28 23.38 -10.39
C ALA A 77 -13.75 23.14 -10.44
N GLY A 78 -13.24 22.43 -11.46
CA GLY A 78 -11.80 22.15 -11.61
C GLY A 78 -11.31 20.93 -10.83
N GLY A 79 -12.21 20.13 -10.28
CA GLY A 79 -11.91 18.88 -9.56
C GLY A 79 -11.66 17.70 -10.52
N GLY A 80 -11.76 16.50 -9.98
CA GLY A 80 -11.50 15.26 -10.69
C GLY A 80 -10.00 14.96 -10.84
N ILE A 81 -9.66 14.07 -11.75
CA ILE A 81 -8.28 13.64 -12.00
C ILE A 81 -7.33 14.79 -12.27
N MET A 82 -7.81 15.84 -12.93
CA MET A 82 -6.98 17.00 -13.29
C MET A 82 -6.53 17.81 -12.06
N SER A 83 -7.23 17.74 -10.94
CA SER A 83 -6.78 18.30 -9.67
C SER A 83 -5.52 17.58 -9.19
N THR A 84 -5.53 16.24 -9.19
CA THR A 84 -4.34 15.43 -8.85
C THR A 84 -3.19 15.68 -9.83
N VAL A 85 -3.47 15.77 -11.13
CA VAL A 85 -2.45 16.05 -12.15
C VAL A 85 -1.74 17.37 -11.89
N ARG A 86 -2.49 18.45 -11.59
CA ARG A 86 -1.90 19.74 -11.25
C ARG A 86 -1.00 19.63 -10.02
N ALA A 87 -1.50 19.03 -8.95
CA ALA A 87 -0.74 18.86 -7.71
C ALA A 87 0.56 18.06 -7.91
N VAL A 88 0.52 16.97 -8.71
CA VAL A 88 1.71 16.17 -9.04
C VAL A 88 2.72 16.99 -9.84
N ARG A 89 2.27 17.80 -10.80
CA ARG A 89 3.17 18.66 -11.61
C ARG A 89 3.84 19.74 -10.78
N GLU A 90 3.12 20.31 -9.83
CA GLU A 90 3.61 21.35 -8.92
C GLU A 90 4.53 20.81 -7.83
N ALA A 91 4.30 19.57 -7.37
CA ALA A 91 5.08 18.94 -6.33
C ALA A 91 6.52 18.67 -6.77
N THR A 92 7.44 18.81 -5.85
CA THR A 92 8.84 18.38 -6.01
C THR A 92 8.95 16.84 -5.96
N ALA A 93 10.08 16.30 -6.42
CA ALA A 93 10.36 14.87 -6.29
C ALA A 93 10.40 14.42 -4.82
N ASP A 94 10.96 15.25 -3.93
CA ASP A 94 11.03 14.94 -2.50
C ASP A 94 9.64 14.88 -1.86
N GLU A 95 8.74 15.80 -2.19
CA GLU A 95 7.35 15.77 -1.70
C GLU A 95 6.58 14.55 -2.20
N LEU A 96 6.80 14.14 -3.45
CA LEU A 96 6.22 12.91 -4.00
C LEU A 96 6.78 11.67 -3.30
N PHE A 97 8.09 11.64 -3.06
CA PHE A 97 8.76 10.56 -2.34
C PHE A 97 8.24 10.42 -0.91
N ASP A 98 8.19 11.50 -0.15
CA ASP A 98 7.72 11.49 1.24
C ASP A 98 6.26 11.01 1.33
N GLY A 99 5.41 11.50 0.43
CA GLY A 99 4.02 11.05 0.33
C GLY A 99 3.89 9.58 -0.03
N LEU A 100 4.72 9.09 -0.96
CA LEU A 100 4.78 7.68 -1.32
C LEU A 100 5.22 6.81 -0.13
N MET A 101 6.31 7.19 0.54
CA MET A 101 6.85 6.45 1.69
C MET A 101 5.85 6.35 2.83
N ALA A 102 5.10 7.41 3.11
CA ALA A 102 4.03 7.39 4.12
C ALA A 102 2.94 6.35 3.76
N ARG A 103 2.50 6.32 2.50
CA ARG A 103 1.48 5.38 2.01
C ARG A 103 1.97 3.94 2.02
N LEU A 104 3.21 3.70 1.58
CA LEU A 104 3.83 2.36 1.65
C LEU A 104 3.92 1.88 3.11
N GLY A 105 4.22 2.79 4.04
CA GLY A 105 4.20 2.48 5.47
C GLY A 105 2.81 2.09 5.98
N TRP A 106 1.73 2.70 5.49
CA TRP A 106 0.37 2.28 5.81
C TRP A 106 0.03 0.91 5.21
N MET A 107 0.40 0.67 3.95
CA MET A 107 0.19 -0.60 3.27
C MET A 107 0.94 -1.73 3.99
N LEU A 108 2.19 -1.49 4.40
CA LEU A 108 2.98 -2.45 5.19
C LEU A 108 2.30 -2.80 6.51
N ARG A 109 1.81 -1.80 7.26
CA ARG A 109 1.03 -2.05 8.50
C ARG A 109 -0.28 -2.79 8.24
N GLY A 110 -0.84 -2.68 7.04
CA GLY A 110 -1.99 -3.45 6.57
C GLY A 110 -1.65 -4.86 6.07
N GLY A 111 -0.36 -5.25 6.08
CA GLY A 111 0.08 -6.58 5.67
C GLY A 111 0.51 -6.70 4.20
N THR A 112 0.56 -5.61 3.45
CA THR A 112 1.06 -5.61 2.06
C THR A 112 2.55 -5.35 2.03
N THR A 113 3.34 -6.32 1.55
CA THR A 113 4.82 -6.26 1.54
C THR A 113 5.41 -6.09 0.15
N VAL A 114 4.63 -6.34 -0.89
CA VAL A 114 5.04 -6.15 -2.29
C VAL A 114 3.99 -5.30 -2.98
N VAL A 115 4.43 -4.24 -3.63
CA VAL A 115 3.54 -3.25 -4.26
C VAL A 115 4.10 -2.89 -5.63
N GLU A 116 3.26 -2.93 -6.66
CA GLU A 116 3.55 -2.24 -7.91
C GLU A 116 3.08 -0.79 -7.80
N VAL A 117 3.98 0.16 -8.00
CA VAL A 117 3.66 1.59 -8.02
C VAL A 117 3.73 2.09 -9.46
N LYS A 118 2.57 2.44 -10.01
CA LYS A 118 2.46 3.03 -11.36
C LYS A 118 2.50 4.55 -11.28
N SER A 119 3.15 5.18 -12.25
CA SER A 119 2.92 6.58 -12.57
C SER A 119 1.55 6.73 -13.27
N GLY A 120 1.17 7.93 -13.71
CA GLY A 120 -0.07 8.15 -14.45
C GLY A 120 -0.79 9.46 -14.12
N TYR A 121 -0.24 10.25 -13.22
CA TYR A 121 -0.78 11.58 -12.89
C TYR A 121 0.09 12.73 -13.40
N GLY A 122 1.20 12.46 -14.06
CA GLY A 122 2.03 13.48 -14.69
C GLY A 122 1.46 13.98 -16.02
N LEU A 123 1.01 13.06 -16.86
CA LEU A 123 0.50 13.26 -18.24
C LEU A 123 1.49 13.95 -19.18
N THR A 124 2.75 14.06 -18.80
CA THR A 124 3.88 14.41 -19.65
C THR A 124 5.04 13.47 -19.33
N THR A 125 5.94 13.22 -20.29
CA THR A 125 7.08 12.35 -20.05
C THR A 125 7.92 12.81 -18.86
N ALA A 126 8.16 14.10 -18.72
CA ALA A 126 8.97 14.65 -17.64
C ALA A 126 8.30 14.44 -16.26
N ASP A 127 6.99 14.71 -16.16
CA ASP A 127 6.27 14.55 -14.91
C ASP A 127 6.04 13.09 -14.54
N GLU A 128 5.83 12.19 -15.52
CA GLU A 128 5.76 10.75 -15.27
C GLU A 128 7.10 10.20 -14.77
N LEU A 129 8.23 10.62 -15.36
CA LEU A 129 9.56 10.22 -14.89
C LEU A 129 9.90 10.79 -13.51
N LYS A 130 9.39 11.98 -13.16
CA LYS A 130 9.53 12.54 -11.81
C LYS A 130 8.82 11.69 -10.74
N MET A 131 7.74 10.98 -11.10
CA MET A 131 6.99 10.10 -10.20
C MET A 131 7.67 8.74 -10.00
N LEU A 132 8.54 8.32 -10.91
CA LEU A 132 9.29 7.05 -10.87
C LEU A 132 10.65 7.22 -10.19
#